data_c9663190b780958a84b420dc2662fadd
#
_entry.id   c9663190b780958a84b420dc2662fadd
#
_cell.length_a   1.000
_cell.length_b   1.000
_cell.length_c   1.000
_cell.angle_alpha   90.00
_cell.angle_beta   90.00
_cell.angle_gamma   90.00
#
_symmetry.space_group_name_H-M   'P 1'
#
loop_
_entity.id
_entity.type
_entity.pdbx_description
1 polymer ?
#
loop_
_entity_poly.entity_id
_entity_poly.type
_entity_poly.pdbx_seq_one_letter_code
_entity_poly.pdbx_strand_id
1 'polypeptide(L)'
;IDGIGEHNDYIRSGSSWKDIENNITKLKERKIDFMFYFLLQHTSLFTFRHVYEYCVKNDIQLEIGEIYSGSVDGSGHLTLMSAKQNDVDRLRKWLCTINSPNIKVVDNWLAKYEYNDQLHNRFKQYFAMLDSVRGTNFVKTFNPCWT
;
A
#
# COMPACT_ATOMS: atom_id res chain seq x y z
N ILE A 1 -1.36 -8.56 1.45
CA ILE A 1 -0.12 -7.84 1.85
C ILE A 1 -0.31 -6.36 1.58
N ASP A 2 0.16 -5.48 2.46
CA ASP A 2 -0.04 -4.03 2.32
C ASP A 2 1.29 -3.25 2.33
N GLY A 3 2.39 -3.94 2.54
CA GLY A 3 3.75 -3.39 2.55
C GLY A 3 4.81 -4.46 2.75
N ILE A 4 6.05 -4.03 2.80
CA ILE A 4 7.25 -4.85 3.03
C ILE A 4 7.97 -4.30 4.27
N GLY A 5 8.56 -5.18 5.09
CA GLY A 5 9.34 -4.77 6.25
C GLY A 5 8.50 -3.96 7.25
N GLU A 6 9.07 -2.88 7.73
CA GLU A 6 8.45 -1.97 8.71
C GLU A 6 7.10 -1.39 8.24
N HIS A 7 6.89 -1.20 6.94
CA HIS A 7 5.61 -0.75 6.41
C HIS A 7 4.50 -1.78 6.66
N ASN A 8 4.78 -3.08 6.45
CA ASN A 8 3.83 -4.13 6.75
C ASN A 8 3.53 -4.18 8.26
N ASP A 9 4.57 -4.15 9.08
CA ASP A 9 4.44 -4.26 10.53
C ASP A 9 3.69 -3.08 11.13
N TYR A 10 3.85 -1.88 10.52
CA TYR A 10 3.06 -0.71 10.89
C TYR A 10 1.57 -0.87 10.52
N ILE A 11 1.26 -1.23 9.27
CA ILE A 11 -0.14 -1.34 8.79
C ILE A 11 -0.85 -2.49 9.50
N ARG A 12 -0.20 -3.64 9.61
CA ARG A 12 -0.74 -4.85 10.21
C ARG A 12 -0.15 -5.09 11.60
N SER A 13 -0.56 -4.26 12.55
CA SER A 13 -0.14 -4.39 13.95
C SER A 13 -0.39 -5.82 14.48
N GLY A 14 0.64 -6.42 15.07
CA GLY A 14 0.64 -7.83 15.51
C GLY A 14 1.11 -8.83 14.44
N SER A 15 1.39 -8.39 13.22
CA SER A 15 2.09 -9.14 12.19
C SER A 15 3.58 -8.79 12.23
N SER A 16 4.45 -9.75 11.89
CA SER A 16 5.89 -9.55 11.72
C SER A 16 6.28 -9.88 10.28
N TRP A 17 6.90 -8.93 9.60
CA TRP A 17 7.42 -9.16 8.25
C TRP A 17 8.40 -10.34 8.22
N LYS A 18 9.22 -10.47 9.24
CA LYS A 18 10.15 -11.59 9.37
C LYS A 18 9.45 -12.96 9.36
N ASP A 19 8.28 -13.07 10.01
CA ASP A 19 7.51 -14.31 10.01
C ASP A 19 6.87 -14.58 8.66
N ILE A 20 6.43 -13.51 7.97
CA ILE A 20 5.93 -13.61 6.59
C ILE A 20 7.04 -14.11 5.66
N GLU A 21 8.25 -13.56 5.71
CA GLU A 21 9.40 -14.01 4.90
C GLU A 21 9.77 -15.47 5.19
N ASN A 22 9.76 -15.88 6.46
CA ASN A 22 10.00 -17.27 6.83
C ASN A 22 8.92 -18.20 6.22
N ASN A 23 7.66 -17.77 6.20
CA ASN A 23 6.59 -18.56 5.61
C ASN A 23 6.71 -18.61 4.07
N ILE A 24 7.08 -17.51 3.42
CA ILE A 24 7.35 -17.46 1.97
C ILE A 24 8.46 -18.48 1.63
N THR A 25 9.56 -18.50 2.40
CA THR A 25 10.65 -19.43 2.22
C THR A 25 10.16 -20.88 2.30
N LYS A 26 9.38 -21.22 3.33
CA LYS A 26 8.81 -22.57 3.51
C LYS A 26 7.88 -22.99 2.37
N LEU A 27 7.07 -22.04 1.85
CA LEU A 27 6.18 -22.30 0.70
C LEU A 27 7.00 -22.64 -0.55
N LYS A 28 8.05 -21.87 -0.82
CA LYS A 28 8.97 -22.11 -1.95
C LYS A 28 9.70 -23.44 -1.84
N GLU A 29 10.25 -23.77 -0.67
CA GLU A 29 10.92 -25.05 -0.42
C GLU A 29 9.99 -26.24 -0.66
N ARG A 30 8.71 -26.10 -0.33
CA ARG A 30 7.67 -27.12 -0.55
C ARG A 30 7.07 -27.10 -1.96
N LYS A 31 7.51 -26.18 -2.82
CA LYS A 31 6.97 -25.97 -4.19
C LYS A 31 5.47 -25.74 -4.21
N ILE A 32 4.97 -25.00 -3.21
CA ILE A 32 3.57 -24.58 -3.13
C ILE A 32 3.43 -23.26 -3.88
N ASP A 33 2.56 -23.25 -4.89
CA ASP A 33 2.23 -22.02 -5.62
C ASP A 33 1.44 -21.08 -4.73
N PHE A 34 1.82 -19.80 -4.73
CA PHE A 34 1.15 -18.74 -4.02
C PHE A 34 1.34 -17.41 -4.76
N MET A 35 0.47 -16.46 -4.46
CA MET A 35 0.55 -15.10 -4.98
C MET A 35 0.41 -14.08 -3.85
N PHE A 36 0.84 -12.87 -4.11
CA PHE A 36 0.49 -11.73 -3.28
C PHE A 36 -0.75 -11.05 -3.83
N TYR A 37 -1.71 -10.77 -2.94
CA TYR A 37 -2.82 -9.88 -3.22
C TYR A 37 -2.57 -8.55 -2.51
N PHE A 38 -2.53 -7.47 -3.27
CA PHE A 38 -2.22 -6.12 -2.80
C PHE A 38 -3.39 -5.19 -3.06
N LEU A 39 -3.88 -4.52 -2.02
CA LEU A 39 -4.95 -3.53 -2.15
C LEU A 39 -4.37 -2.14 -2.35
N LEU A 40 -4.75 -1.50 -3.46
CA LEU A 40 -4.39 -0.11 -3.72
C LEU A 40 -5.27 0.81 -2.88
N GLN A 41 -4.65 1.51 -1.96
CA GLN A 41 -5.24 2.45 -1.01
C GLN A 41 -4.27 3.60 -0.75
N HIS A 42 -4.63 4.57 0.09
CA HIS A 42 -3.74 5.72 0.36
C HIS A 42 -2.34 5.28 0.85
N THR A 43 -2.25 4.37 1.83
CA THR A 43 -0.96 3.87 2.34
C THR A 43 -0.13 3.17 1.27
N SER A 44 -0.79 2.54 0.30
CA SER A 44 -0.14 1.82 -0.79
C SER A 44 0.67 2.72 -1.72
N LEU A 45 0.34 4.02 -1.81
CA LEU A 45 1.13 4.97 -2.61
C LEU A 45 2.60 5.02 -2.15
N PHE A 46 2.85 4.70 -0.87
CA PHE A 46 4.20 4.71 -0.29
C PHE A 46 4.88 3.35 -0.33
N THR A 47 4.13 2.27 -0.46
CA THR A 47 4.63 0.89 -0.31
C THR A 47 4.62 0.10 -1.61
N PHE A 48 3.81 0.49 -2.60
CA PHE A 48 3.59 -0.27 -3.83
C PHE A 48 4.88 -0.60 -4.57
N ARG A 49 5.77 0.38 -4.72
CA ARG A 49 7.07 0.17 -5.36
C ARG A 49 7.87 -0.95 -4.69
N HIS A 50 7.98 -0.91 -3.37
CA HIS A 50 8.74 -1.90 -2.61
C HIS A 50 8.12 -3.30 -2.73
N VAL A 51 6.78 -3.39 -2.68
CA VAL A 51 6.06 -4.66 -2.86
C VAL A 51 6.29 -5.21 -4.26
N TYR A 52 6.18 -4.38 -5.29
CA TYR A 52 6.41 -4.78 -6.67
C TYR A 52 7.84 -5.28 -6.88
N GLU A 53 8.84 -4.50 -6.47
CA GLU A 53 10.25 -4.87 -6.59
C GLU A 53 10.57 -6.16 -5.82
N TYR A 54 9.96 -6.35 -4.64
CA TYR A 54 10.09 -7.60 -3.89
C TYR A 54 9.50 -8.79 -4.64
N CYS A 55 8.31 -8.64 -5.22
CA CYS A 55 7.66 -9.69 -6.00
C CYS A 55 8.49 -10.07 -7.23
N VAL A 56 8.98 -9.09 -7.99
CA VAL A 56 9.85 -9.33 -9.14
C VAL A 56 11.14 -10.06 -8.73
N LYS A 57 11.81 -9.58 -7.68
CA LYS A 57 13.05 -10.19 -7.18
C LYS A 57 12.87 -11.64 -6.73
N ASN A 58 11.70 -11.96 -6.18
CA ASN A 58 11.43 -13.25 -5.58
C ASN A 58 10.58 -14.17 -6.46
N ASP A 59 10.28 -13.78 -7.70
CA ASP A 59 9.41 -14.53 -8.62
C ASP A 59 8.06 -14.88 -7.98
N ILE A 60 7.39 -13.86 -7.42
CA ILE A 60 6.07 -13.98 -6.80
C ILE A 60 5.05 -13.26 -7.69
N GLN A 61 3.98 -13.95 -8.04
CA GLN A 61 2.86 -13.33 -8.73
C GLN A 61 2.20 -12.27 -7.85
N LEU A 62 1.96 -11.07 -8.42
CA LEU A 62 1.29 -9.96 -7.75
C LEU A 62 -0.07 -9.69 -8.41
N GLU A 63 -1.15 -9.86 -7.65
CA GLU A 63 -2.47 -9.36 -8.00
C GLU A 63 -2.77 -8.07 -7.26
N ILE A 64 -3.43 -7.13 -7.96
CA ILE A 64 -3.71 -5.80 -7.45
C ILE A 64 -5.22 -5.55 -7.50
N GLY A 65 -5.79 -5.19 -6.36
CA GLY A 65 -7.16 -4.72 -6.23
C GLY A 65 -7.22 -3.27 -5.76
N GLU A 66 -8.36 -2.64 -5.88
CA GLU A 66 -8.64 -1.28 -5.41
C GLU A 66 -9.68 -1.31 -4.28
N ILE A 67 -9.51 -0.43 -3.27
CA ILE A 67 -10.57 -0.20 -2.27
C ILE A 67 -11.61 0.74 -2.88
N TYR A 68 -12.85 0.27 -2.99
CA TYR A 68 -13.97 1.09 -3.44
C TYR A 68 -14.37 2.13 -2.39
N SER A 69 -14.61 3.35 -2.84
CA SER A 69 -15.03 4.49 -1.99
C SER A 69 -16.40 4.32 -1.33
N GLY A 70 -17.18 3.34 -1.75
CA GLY A 70 -18.55 3.06 -1.28
C GLY A 70 -18.66 2.06 -0.14
N SER A 71 -17.56 1.72 0.55
CA SER A 71 -17.64 0.78 1.68
C SER A 71 -18.51 1.37 2.81
N VAL A 72 -19.54 0.63 3.16
CA VAL A 72 -20.54 0.99 4.19
C VAL A 72 -19.94 1.12 5.59
N ASP A 73 -18.72 0.66 5.78
CA ASP A 73 -17.98 0.58 7.05
C ASP A 73 -17.22 1.86 7.46
N GLY A 74 -17.34 2.93 6.68
CA GLY A 74 -16.65 4.19 6.96
C GLY A 74 -15.16 4.21 6.59
N SER A 75 -14.62 3.20 5.94
CA SER A 75 -13.20 3.11 5.53
C SER A 75 -12.83 4.05 4.35
N GLY A 76 -13.76 4.89 3.90
CA GLY A 76 -13.53 5.84 2.80
C GLY A 76 -12.27 6.71 2.97
N HIS A 77 -11.82 6.95 4.20
CA HIS A 77 -10.58 7.67 4.48
C HIS A 77 -9.31 6.89 4.10
N LEU A 78 -9.39 5.58 3.85
CA LEU A 78 -8.26 4.77 3.36
C LEU A 78 -8.20 4.73 1.84
N THR A 79 -9.20 5.21 1.12
CA THR A 79 -9.22 5.23 -0.35
C THR A 79 -8.17 6.17 -0.91
N LEU A 80 -7.87 6.02 -2.20
CA LEU A 80 -6.98 6.94 -2.92
C LEU A 80 -7.44 8.39 -2.85
N MET A 81 -8.76 8.66 -2.78
CA MET A 81 -9.32 10.00 -2.69
C MET A 81 -8.84 10.80 -1.47
N SER A 82 -8.33 10.14 -0.44
CA SER A 82 -7.71 10.80 0.73
C SER A 82 -6.25 11.20 0.51
N ALA A 83 -5.60 10.76 -0.57
CA ALA A 83 -4.19 11.02 -0.84
C ALA A 83 -3.96 12.42 -1.42
N LYS A 84 -2.82 13.02 -1.16
CA LYS A 84 -2.40 14.27 -1.82
C LYS A 84 -1.96 14.01 -3.26
N GLN A 85 -2.19 14.99 -4.14
CA GLN A 85 -1.79 14.91 -5.55
C GLN A 85 -0.29 14.58 -5.70
N ASN A 86 0.57 15.20 -4.90
CA ASN A 86 2.01 14.95 -4.95
C ASN A 86 2.38 13.48 -4.67
N ASP A 87 1.65 12.80 -3.78
CA ASP A 87 1.90 11.37 -3.48
C ASP A 87 1.45 10.50 -4.66
N VAL A 88 0.33 10.82 -5.28
CA VAL A 88 -0.17 10.17 -6.50
C VAL A 88 0.81 10.38 -7.66
N ASP A 89 1.26 11.61 -7.89
CA ASP A 89 2.19 11.94 -8.97
C ASP A 89 3.54 11.25 -8.82
N ARG A 90 4.02 11.10 -7.57
CA ARG A 90 5.25 10.36 -7.26
C ARG A 90 5.14 8.89 -7.67
N LEU A 91 4.02 8.25 -7.34
CA LEU A 91 3.79 6.87 -7.77
C LEU A 91 3.66 6.78 -9.30
N ARG A 92 2.86 7.64 -9.94
CA ARG A 92 2.67 7.65 -11.39
C ARG A 92 3.98 7.86 -12.15
N LYS A 93 4.84 8.77 -11.67
CA LYS A 93 6.17 8.97 -12.25
C LYS A 93 7.02 7.69 -12.25
N TRP A 94 6.95 6.92 -11.18
CA TRP A 94 7.65 5.63 -11.14
C TRP A 94 6.97 4.59 -12.04
N LEU A 95 5.63 4.51 -12.07
CA LEU A 95 4.89 3.57 -12.93
C LEU A 95 5.24 3.74 -14.41
N CYS A 96 5.47 4.97 -14.88
CA CYS A 96 5.90 5.23 -16.26
C CYS A 96 7.25 4.57 -16.63
N THR A 97 8.05 4.14 -15.65
CA THR A 97 9.31 3.44 -15.88
C THR A 97 9.12 1.92 -16.04
N ILE A 98 7.92 1.41 -15.79
CA ILE A 98 7.61 -0.03 -15.76
C ILE A 98 6.78 -0.42 -16.98
N ASN A 99 7.28 -1.34 -17.78
CA ASN A 99 6.54 -1.88 -18.91
C ASN A 99 5.88 -3.23 -18.53
N SER A 100 4.75 -3.15 -17.83
CA SER A 100 3.97 -4.34 -17.41
C SER A 100 2.47 -4.08 -17.57
N PRO A 101 1.69 -5.02 -18.14
CA PRO A 101 0.23 -4.86 -18.28
C PRO A 101 -0.49 -4.63 -16.96
N ASN A 102 -0.10 -5.33 -15.89
CA ASN A 102 -0.69 -5.20 -14.56
C ASN A 102 -0.48 -3.80 -13.98
N ILE A 103 0.62 -3.14 -14.32
CA ILE A 103 0.94 -1.78 -13.89
C ILE A 103 0.06 -0.74 -14.59
N LYS A 104 -0.33 -0.97 -15.83
CA LYS A 104 -1.27 -0.09 -16.56
C LYS A 104 -2.63 0.01 -15.89
N VAL A 105 -3.07 -1.05 -15.22
CA VAL A 105 -4.33 -1.03 -14.44
C VAL A 105 -4.22 -0.03 -13.29
N VAL A 106 -3.10 -0.04 -12.57
CA VAL A 106 -2.84 0.91 -11.47
C VAL A 106 -2.82 2.36 -11.99
N ASP A 107 -2.13 2.64 -13.09
CA ASP A 107 -2.12 4.00 -13.67
C ASP A 107 -3.51 4.46 -14.12
N ASN A 108 -4.34 3.55 -14.67
CA ASN A 108 -5.73 3.85 -15.02
C ASN A 108 -6.59 4.21 -13.79
N TRP A 109 -6.38 3.57 -12.65
CA TRP A 109 -7.08 3.93 -11.41
C TRP A 109 -6.59 5.28 -10.89
N LEU A 110 -5.29 5.52 -10.88
CA LEU A 110 -4.71 6.80 -10.49
C LEU A 110 -5.11 7.95 -11.43
N ALA A 111 -5.37 7.66 -12.71
CA ALA A 111 -5.86 8.66 -13.67
C ALA A 111 -7.30 9.12 -13.39
N LYS A 112 -8.09 8.30 -12.70
CA LYS A 112 -9.47 8.65 -12.27
C LYS A 112 -9.54 9.22 -10.85
N TYR A 113 -8.37 9.44 -10.25
CA TYR A 113 -8.26 9.94 -8.91
C TYR A 113 -8.83 11.36 -8.79
N GLU A 114 -9.64 11.59 -7.75
CA GLU A 114 -10.15 12.90 -7.35
C GLU A 114 -9.87 13.11 -5.86
N TYR A 115 -9.15 14.17 -5.53
CA TYR A 115 -8.81 14.49 -4.15
C TYR A 115 -10.04 14.92 -3.35
N ASN A 116 -10.13 14.43 -2.11
CA ASN A 116 -11.16 14.82 -1.16
C ASN A 116 -10.54 15.26 0.17
N ASP A 117 -10.63 16.54 0.49
CA ASP A 117 -10.02 17.13 1.69
C ASP A 117 -10.60 16.58 3.00
N GLN A 118 -11.89 16.27 3.06
CA GLN A 118 -12.52 15.68 4.24
C GLN A 118 -11.97 14.26 4.50
N LEU A 119 -11.82 13.46 3.45
CA LEU A 119 -11.23 12.12 3.56
C LEU A 119 -9.74 12.20 3.95
N HIS A 120 -9.01 13.16 3.40
CA HIS A 120 -7.63 13.41 3.80
C HIS A 120 -7.49 13.75 5.29
N ASN A 121 -8.33 14.65 5.80
CA ASN A 121 -8.32 15.01 7.22
C ASN A 121 -8.69 13.83 8.12
N ARG A 122 -9.67 13.01 7.73
CA ARG A 122 -10.00 11.76 8.43
C ARG A 122 -8.84 10.77 8.43
N PHE A 123 -8.16 10.63 7.31
CA PHE A 123 -6.97 9.78 7.20
C PHE A 123 -5.88 10.23 8.20
N LYS A 124 -5.57 11.52 8.24
CA LYS A 124 -4.59 12.06 9.19
C LYS A 124 -4.99 11.83 10.65
N GLN A 125 -6.25 12.07 11.00
CA GLN A 125 -6.78 11.84 12.34
C GLN A 125 -6.70 10.37 12.73
N TYR A 126 -7.07 9.47 11.82
CA TYR A 126 -7.03 8.03 12.04
C TYR A 126 -5.59 7.56 12.34
N PHE A 127 -4.61 7.93 11.54
CA PHE A 127 -3.23 7.51 11.77
C PHE A 127 -2.59 8.21 12.98
N ALA A 128 -2.93 9.46 13.27
CA ALA A 128 -2.50 10.10 14.52
C ALA A 128 -3.04 9.37 15.77
N MET A 129 -4.28 8.91 15.72
CA MET A 129 -4.87 8.08 16.79
C MET A 129 -4.14 6.74 16.91
N LEU A 130 -3.89 6.04 15.79
CA LEU A 130 -3.16 4.78 15.80
C LEU A 130 -1.75 4.94 16.37
N ASP A 131 -1.03 5.98 15.95
CA ASP A 131 0.31 6.29 16.46
C ASP A 131 0.32 6.52 17.96
N SER A 132 -0.67 7.26 18.48
CA SER A 132 -0.82 7.50 19.92
C SER A 132 -1.04 6.20 20.70
N VAL A 133 -1.86 5.28 20.17
CA VAL A 133 -2.18 4.01 20.86
C VAL A 133 -1.03 3.00 20.76
N ARG A 134 -0.29 3.00 19.62
CA ARG A 134 0.73 1.98 19.31
C ARG A 134 2.15 2.43 19.63
N GLY A 135 2.38 3.72 19.93
CA GLY A 135 3.73 4.28 20.08
C GLY A 135 4.51 4.31 18.76
N THR A 136 3.78 4.40 17.62
CA THR A 136 4.36 4.43 16.27
C THR A 136 4.38 5.85 15.71
N ASN A 137 4.88 6.01 14.48
CA ASN A 137 4.88 7.31 13.79
C ASN A 137 4.73 7.11 12.28
N PHE A 138 3.54 7.40 11.76
CA PHE A 138 3.21 7.27 10.34
C PHE A 138 4.14 8.08 9.45
N VAL A 139 4.38 9.34 9.79
CA VAL A 139 5.21 10.24 8.97
C VAL A 139 6.64 9.73 8.87
N LYS A 140 7.20 9.24 9.97
CA LYS A 140 8.54 8.65 9.99
C LYS A 140 8.61 7.37 9.16
N THR A 141 7.59 6.52 9.25
CA THR A 141 7.56 5.21 8.57
C THR A 141 7.38 5.36 7.06
N PHE A 142 6.47 6.23 6.62
CA PHE A 142 6.07 6.31 5.21
C PHE A 142 6.69 7.48 4.44
N ASN A 143 7.20 8.49 5.15
CA ASN A 143 7.77 9.70 4.53
C ASN A 143 6.85 10.31 3.44
N PRO A 144 5.58 10.59 3.73
CA PRO A 144 4.62 11.13 2.78
C PRO A 144 4.94 12.59 2.42
N CYS A 145 4.46 13.05 1.26
CA CYS A 145 4.58 14.44 0.83
C CYS A 145 3.54 15.35 1.53
N TRP A 146 3.53 15.39 2.86
CA TRP A 146 2.52 16.13 3.64
C TRP A 146 2.91 17.56 4.04
N THR A 147 4.05 18.03 3.61
CA THR A 147 4.54 19.41 3.83
C THR A 147 4.01 20.37 2.78
#